data_0e2c6c7e7e439e9cd7348ad3d72e5b37
#
_entry.id   0e2c6c7e7e439e9cd7348ad3d72e5b37
#
_cell.length_a   1.000
_cell.length_b   1.000
_cell.length_c   1.000
_cell.angle_alpha   90.00
_cell.angle_beta   90.00
_cell.angle_gamma   90.00
#
_symmetry.space_group_name_H-M   'P 1'
#
loop_
_entity.id
_entity.type
_entity.pdbx_description
1 polymer ?
#
loop_
_entity_poly.entity_id
_entity_poly.type
_entity_poly.pdbx_seq_one_letter_code
_entity_poly.pdbx_strand_id
1 'polypeptide(L)'
;MKAIAIIPARMGATRFPGKPMKCLLGMPMIGHCYHRTALARGFSAVYVATCDQIIADYVESIGGRAVMTSTLHDRASTRTAEALSIIEEQVSDPIDVVVMVQGDE
;
A
#
# COMPACT_ATOMS: atom_id res chain seq x y z
N MET A 1 16.49 -3.97 -13.97
CA MET A 1 15.51 -2.90 -13.74
C MET A 1 14.77 -3.18 -12.45
N LYS A 2 14.67 -2.19 -11.57
CA LYS A 2 14.01 -2.34 -10.28
C LYS A 2 12.60 -1.75 -10.33
N ALA A 3 11.59 -2.59 -10.14
CA ALA A 3 10.19 -2.18 -10.10
C ALA A 3 9.61 -2.48 -8.73
N ILE A 4 8.81 -1.56 -8.20
CA ILE A 4 8.07 -1.77 -6.95
C ILE A 4 6.60 -1.50 -7.18
N ALA A 5 5.77 -2.09 -6.31
CA ALA A 5 4.34 -1.83 -6.28
C ALA A 5 3.99 -1.06 -5.00
N ILE A 6 3.10 -0.10 -5.11
CA ILE A 6 2.59 0.66 -3.97
C ILE A 6 1.07 0.57 -4.00
N ILE A 7 0.48 0.12 -2.90
CA ILE A 7 -0.96 -0.02 -2.72
C ILE A 7 -1.42 1.06 -1.76
N PRO A 8 -2.02 2.16 -2.25
CA PRO A 8 -2.57 3.17 -1.34
C PRO A 8 -3.86 2.66 -0.71
N ALA A 9 -4.02 2.91 0.59
CA ALA A 9 -5.20 2.48 1.33
C ALA A 9 -5.46 3.42 2.51
N ARG A 10 -6.75 3.67 2.79
CA ARG A 10 -7.15 4.48 3.94
C ARG A 10 -8.52 4.04 4.44
N MET A 11 -8.73 4.20 5.75
CA MET A 11 -10.01 3.84 6.39
C MET A 11 -11.11 4.83 6.07
N GLY A 12 -10.76 6.10 5.84
CA GLY A 12 -11.72 7.18 5.66
C GLY A 12 -12.25 7.35 4.24
N ALA A 13 -12.19 6.30 3.42
CA ALA A 13 -12.75 6.38 2.07
C ALA A 13 -14.24 6.74 2.13
N THR A 14 -14.65 7.74 1.36
CA THR A 14 -16.01 8.29 1.46
C THR A 14 -17.09 7.31 1.01
N ARG A 15 -16.79 6.49 -0.01
CA ARG A 15 -17.79 5.57 -0.56
C ARG A 15 -17.97 4.32 0.30
N PHE A 16 -16.93 3.87 0.96
CA PHE A 16 -16.99 2.66 1.76
C PHE A 16 -15.98 2.77 2.91
N PRO A 17 -16.34 3.50 3.97
CA PRO A 17 -15.43 3.68 5.11
C PRO A 17 -15.03 2.34 5.72
N GLY A 18 -13.74 2.20 6.01
CA GLY A 18 -13.21 1.00 6.63
C GLY A 18 -13.03 -0.20 5.71
N LYS A 19 -13.26 -0.03 4.40
CA LYS A 19 -13.19 -1.13 3.44
C LYS A 19 -11.87 -1.90 3.49
N PRO A 20 -10.68 -1.26 3.60
CA PRO A 20 -9.44 -2.03 3.63
C PRO A 20 -9.37 -3.06 4.74
N MET A 21 -10.03 -2.81 5.86
CA MET A 21 -10.03 -3.75 7.00
C MET A 21 -11.28 -4.61 7.04
N LYS A 22 -12.20 -4.46 6.08
CA LYS A 22 -13.37 -5.31 5.98
C LYS A 22 -12.95 -6.72 5.58
N CYS A 23 -13.42 -7.70 6.34
CA CYS A 23 -13.02 -9.09 6.10
C CYS A 23 -13.83 -9.73 4.99
N LEU A 24 -13.15 -10.48 4.13
CA LEU A 24 -13.71 -11.36 3.13
C LEU A 24 -13.03 -12.70 3.28
N LEU A 25 -13.79 -13.76 3.48
CA LEU A 25 -13.26 -15.12 3.67
C LEU A 25 -12.24 -15.16 4.82
N GLY A 26 -12.52 -14.41 5.89
CA GLY A 26 -11.67 -14.41 7.08
C GLY A 26 -10.43 -13.54 7.03
N MET A 27 -10.25 -12.74 5.97
CA MET A 27 -9.07 -11.89 5.82
C MET A 27 -9.50 -10.49 5.42
N PRO A 28 -8.90 -9.43 5.99
CA PRO A 28 -9.17 -8.06 5.54
C PRO A 28 -8.90 -7.87 4.06
N MET A 29 -9.67 -7.00 3.42
CA MET A 29 -9.53 -6.74 1.98
C MET A 29 -8.13 -6.32 1.59
N ILE A 30 -7.47 -5.50 2.43
CA ILE A 30 -6.09 -5.09 2.14
C ILE A 30 -5.14 -6.28 2.13
N GLY A 31 -5.42 -7.31 2.93
CA GLY A 31 -4.64 -8.54 2.93
C GLY A 31 -4.74 -9.28 1.60
N HIS A 32 -5.96 -9.39 1.08
CA HIS A 32 -6.16 -10.02 -0.25
C HIS A 32 -5.42 -9.28 -1.33
N CYS A 33 -5.53 -7.94 -1.33
CA CYS A 33 -4.84 -7.10 -2.31
C CYS A 33 -3.32 -7.25 -2.18
N TYR A 34 -2.81 -7.19 -0.96
CA TYR A 34 -1.37 -7.31 -0.73
C TYR A 34 -0.84 -8.66 -1.23
N HIS A 35 -1.48 -9.76 -0.84
CA HIS A 35 -1.00 -11.09 -1.23
C HIS A 35 -1.07 -11.29 -2.73
N ARG A 36 -2.13 -10.82 -3.38
CA ARG A 36 -2.27 -10.94 -4.83
C ARG A 36 -1.16 -10.17 -5.54
N THR A 37 -0.88 -8.96 -5.08
CA THR A 37 0.18 -8.13 -5.65
C THR A 37 1.55 -8.78 -5.42
N ALA A 38 1.77 -9.33 -4.22
CA ALA A 38 3.05 -9.96 -3.89
C ALA A 38 3.31 -11.22 -4.73
N LEU A 39 2.26 -11.88 -5.22
CA LEU A 39 2.41 -13.04 -6.11
C LEU A 39 2.75 -12.63 -7.53
N ALA A 40 2.52 -11.38 -7.92
CA ALA A 40 2.84 -10.92 -9.26
C ALA A 40 4.35 -10.88 -9.44
N ARG A 41 4.80 -11.30 -10.62
CA ARG A 41 6.23 -11.35 -10.93
C ARG A 41 6.73 -9.97 -11.33
N GLY A 42 7.99 -9.71 -11.03
CA GLY A 42 8.67 -8.51 -11.49
C GLY A 42 8.81 -7.41 -10.48
N PHE A 43 8.17 -7.52 -9.31
CA PHE A 43 8.33 -6.52 -8.26
C PHE A 43 9.44 -6.93 -7.31
N SER A 44 10.38 -6.00 -7.08
CA SER A 44 11.41 -6.17 -6.05
C SER A 44 10.84 -6.06 -4.65
N ALA A 45 9.77 -5.27 -4.49
CA ALA A 45 9.12 -5.07 -3.21
C ALA A 45 7.69 -4.58 -3.43
N VAL A 46 6.82 -4.84 -2.45
CA VAL A 46 5.43 -4.37 -2.43
C VAL A 46 5.23 -3.61 -1.13
N TYR A 47 4.68 -2.41 -1.23
CA TYR A 47 4.43 -1.53 -0.10
C TYR A 47 2.96 -1.16 -0.03
N VAL A 48 2.45 -0.96 1.18
CA VAL A 48 1.13 -0.37 1.40
C VAL A 48 1.34 1.04 1.95
N ALA A 49 0.80 2.04 1.28
CA ALA A 49 0.89 3.44 1.69
C ALA A 49 -0.40 3.83 2.38
N THR A 50 -0.33 4.22 3.64
CA THR A 50 -1.53 4.54 4.42
C THR A 50 -1.24 5.60 5.46
N CYS A 51 -2.28 6.34 5.87
CA CYS A 51 -2.20 7.24 7.00
C CYS A 51 -2.82 6.61 8.26
N ASP A 52 -3.29 5.38 8.18
CA ASP A 52 -4.01 4.73 9.26
C ASP A 52 -3.15 3.65 9.92
N GLN A 53 -2.90 3.80 11.21
CA GLN A 53 -2.05 2.86 11.94
C GLN A 53 -2.61 1.44 11.94
N ILE A 54 -3.94 1.30 11.98
CA ILE A 54 -4.56 -0.03 11.98
C ILE A 54 -4.22 -0.80 10.69
N ILE A 55 -4.18 -0.10 9.54
CA ILE A 55 -3.80 -0.73 8.28
C ILE A 55 -2.32 -1.10 8.30
N ALA A 56 -1.47 -0.17 8.75
CA ALA A 56 -0.03 -0.40 8.82
C ALA A 56 0.29 -1.60 9.72
N ASP A 57 -0.33 -1.66 10.89
CA ASP A 57 -0.10 -2.75 11.84
C ASP A 57 -0.52 -4.10 11.24
N TYR A 58 -1.67 -4.14 10.58
CA TYR A 58 -2.12 -5.37 9.95
C TYR A 58 -1.15 -5.82 8.84
N VAL A 59 -0.76 -4.90 7.97
CA VAL A 59 0.16 -5.21 6.86
C VAL A 59 1.46 -5.78 7.39
N GLU A 60 2.01 -5.18 8.45
CA GLU A 60 3.25 -5.67 9.04
C GLU A 60 3.07 -7.03 9.70
N SER A 61 1.88 -7.29 10.25
CA SER A 61 1.60 -8.58 10.88
C SER A 61 1.61 -9.74 9.89
N ILE A 62 1.34 -9.47 8.61
CA ILE A 62 1.37 -10.50 7.57
C ILE A 62 2.69 -10.50 6.78
N GLY A 63 3.70 -9.82 7.30
CA GLY A 63 5.03 -9.78 6.67
C GLY A 63 5.19 -8.75 5.58
N GLY A 64 4.22 -7.85 5.42
CA GLY A 64 4.29 -6.80 4.43
C GLY A 64 5.01 -5.57 4.93
N ARG A 65 5.14 -4.58 4.06
CA ARG A 65 5.78 -3.30 4.36
C ARG A 65 4.78 -2.18 4.27
N ALA A 66 4.65 -1.40 5.32
CA ALA A 66 3.77 -0.24 5.34
C ALA A 66 4.60 1.04 5.36
N VAL A 67 4.12 2.05 4.63
CA VAL A 67 4.72 3.39 4.62
C VAL A 67 3.65 4.35 5.11
N MET A 68 3.94 5.05 6.21
CA MET A 68 2.99 6.02 6.77
C MET A 68 3.07 7.33 5.98
N THR A 69 1.91 7.80 5.53
CA THR A 69 1.79 9.03 4.75
C THR A 69 0.91 10.03 5.49
N SER A 70 0.90 11.27 5.00
CA SER A 70 0.10 12.34 5.57
C SER A 70 -1.39 12.02 5.48
N THR A 71 -2.17 12.52 6.45
CA THR A 71 -3.63 12.45 6.43
C THR A 71 -4.25 13.45 5.44
N LEU A 72 -3.44 14.34 4.87
CA LEU A 72 -3.94 15.42 4.01
C LEU A 72 -4.24 14.98 2.59
N HIS A 73 -3.82 13.77 2.20
CA HIS A 73 -4.08 13.28 0.84
C HIS A 73 -5.52 12.84 0.71
N ASP A 74 -6.20 13.34 -0.32
CA ASP A 74 -7.53 12.86 -0.70
C ASP A 74 -7.49 12.02 -1.98
N ARG A 75 -6.31 11.84 -2.57
CA ARG A 75 -6.12 11.03 -3.77
C ARG A 75 -5.07 9.95 -3.55
N ALA A 76 -5.33 8.81 -4.19
CA ALA A 76 -4.38 7.69 -4.14
C ALA A 76 -3.05 8.06 -4.79
N SER A 77 -3.07 8.83 -5.87
CA SER A 77 -1.85 9.21 -6.59
C SER A 77 -0.93 10.09 -5.76
N THR A 78 -1.48 11.07 -5.01
CA THR A 78 -0.64 11.93 -4.16
C THR A 78 -0.07 11.17 -2.98
N ARG A 79 -0.84 10.25 -2.41
CA ARG A 79 -0.34 9.38 -1.33
C ARG A 79 0.79 8.49 -1.83
N THR A 80 0.62 7.92 -3.02
CA THR A 80 1.64 7.08 -3.63
C THR A 80 2.92 7.88 -3.89
N ALA A 81 2.81 9.13 -4.34
CA ALA A 81 3.97 9.97 -4.58
C ALA A 81 4.75 10.25 -3.29
N GLU A 82 4.05 10.54 -2.19
CA GLU A 82 4.71 10.74 -0.90
C GLU A 82 5.40 9.45 -0.45
N ALA A 83 4.71 8.32 -0.56
CA ALA A 83 5.27 7.03 -0.17
C ALA A 83 6.54 6.73 -0.97
N LEU A 84 6.53 7.01 -2.27
CA LEU A 84 7.70 6.79 -3.11
C LEU A 84 8.88 7.63 -2.63
N SER A 85 8.67 8.90 -2.29
CA SER A 85 9.74 9.76 -1.76
C SER A 85 10.34 9.17 -0.50
N ILE A 86 9.49 8.67 0.41
CA ILE A 86 9.96 8.07 1.67
C ILE A 86 10.77 6.81 1.37
N ILE A 87 10.27 5.96 0.47
CA ILE A 87 10.96 4.72 0.11
C ILE A 87 12.32 5.02 -0.51
N GLU A 88 12.40 6.01 -1.40
CA GLU A 88 13.65 6.37 -2.06
C GLU A 88 14.72 6.83 -1.08
N GLU A 89 14.32 7.42 0.04
CA GLU A 89 15.26 7.81 1.09
C GLU A 89 15.82 6.61 1.84
N GLN A 90 15.09 5.49 1.84
CA GLN A 90 15.44 4.31 2.63
C GLN A 90 16.21 3.25 1.83
N VAL A 91 16.11 3.28 0.51
CA VAL A 91 16.77 2.29 -0.33
C VAL A 91 17.96 2.92 -1.04
N SER A 92 19.02 2.12 -1.24
CA SER A 92 20.23 2.59 -1.89
C SER A 92 20.17 2.47 -3.41
N ASP A 93 19.38 1.52 -3.92
CA ASP A 93 19.28 1.29 -5.36
C ASP A 93 18.20 2.16 -5.98
N PRO A 94 18.42 2.70 -7.18
CA PRO A 94 17.39 3.47 -7.86
C PRO A 94 16.17 2.62 -8.17
N ILE A 95 14.98 3.24 -8.07
CA ILE A 95 13.72 2.61 -8.46
C ILE A 95 13.39 3.09 -9.87
N ASP A 96 13.28 2.14 -10.81
CA ASP A 96 13.06 2.47 -12.21
C ASP A 96 11.57 2.58 -12.55
N VAL A 97 10.74 1.75 -11.92
CA VAL A 97 9.29 1.69 -12.22
C VAL A 97 8.52 1.58 -10.92
N VAL A 98 7.45 2.37 -10.81
CA VAL A 98 6.50 2.30 -9.70
C VAL A 98 5.13 2.00 -10.27
N VAL A 99 4.50 0.93 -9.79
CA VAL A 99 3.13 0.58 -10.19
C VAL A 99 2.21 0.85 -9.01
N MET A 100 1.24 1.72 -9.22
CA MET A 100 0.20 1.98 -8.22
C MET A 100 -0.91 0.95 -8.40
N VAL A 101 -1.20 0.20 -7.34
CA VAL A 101 -2.23 -0.84 -7.37
C VAL A 101 -3.41 -0.36 -6.55
N GLN A 102 -4.57 -0.22 -7.19
CA GLN A 102 -5.79 0.18 -6.49
C GLN A 102 -6.32 -0.99 -5.68
N GLY A 103 -6.42 -0.80 -4.37
CA GLY A 103 -6.81 -1.87 -3.45
C GLY A 103 -8.30 -1.91 -3.12
N ASP A 104 -9.03 -0.88 -3.52
CA ASP A 104 -10.44 -0.69 -3.14
C ASP A 104 -11.40 -0.85 -4.33
N GLU A 105 -10.94 -1.36 -5.41
CA GLU A 105 -11.75 -1.57 -6.60
C GLU A 105 -12.66 -2.79 -6.47
#